data_3b3b6fbe4eb8005b177c7899c1a8aae5
#
_entry.id   3b3b6fbe4eb8005b177c7899c1a8aae5
#
_cell.length_a   1.000
_cell.length_b   1.000
_cell.length_c   1.000
_cell.angle_alpha   90.00
_cell.angle_beta   90.00
_cell.angle_gamma   90.00
#
_symmetry.space_group_name_H-M   'P 1'
#
loop_
_entity.id
_entity.type
_entity.pdbx_description
1 polymer ?
#
loop_
_entity_poly.entity_id
_entity_poly.type
_entity_poly.pdbx_seq_one_letter_code
_entity_poly.pdbx_strand_id
1 'polypeptide(L)'
;MIERRLLLTAAVAAFGAAGLPRRGRAEPEWPNKPLRFIVGFSAGSTPDLIARTIGDPLSQLVGQPVVVEDKPGASGNIAATVVAEAHDEHTVGVMINVNLTIAHILNPDLAYDPARDLAPICLVGTTPFVLAISPKWAKEKAGLDQLRAAGSKLNYGSVGIGSMAHLGMELLTDKLGIKPTHVPYPGNPKVLAALAANEIDLAFVPAGIAMQQVKAGTIGALAIASAKRSELAPGVPTLGELGVQGVELEGWVAIAVSARMAEAHRKKLETLVLKVLNTPDVRKRLAQQGWDVAATPSAVFAHRLETETAMLSKIIKAQNIHVN
;
A
#
# COMPACT_ATOMS: atom_id res chain seq x y z
N MET A 1 -37.30 -69.49 36.37
CA MET A 1 -37.16 -69.42 34.88
C MET A 1 -37.50 -68.04 34.32
N ILE A 2 -37.29 -66.98 35.07
CA ILE A 2 -37.70 -65.62 34.65
C ILE A 2 -36.44 -64.71 34.41
N GLU A 3 -35.27 -65.08 34.90
CA GLU A 3 -34.03 -64.16 34.81
C GLU A 3 -33.28 -64.26 33.53
N ARG A 4 -33.50 -65.24 32.66
CA ARG A 4 -32.72 -65.40 31.40
C ARG A 4 -33.26 -64.58 30.22
N ARG A 5 -34.45 -64.07 30.27
CA ARG A 5 -35.11 -63.30 29.19
C ARG A 5 -34.80 -61.79 29.25
N LEU A 6 -34.42 -61.27 30.41
CA LEU A 6 -34.12 -59.86 30.63
C LEU A 6 -32.68 -59.46 30.19
N LEU A 7 -31.76 -60.44 30.14
CA LEU A 7 -30.36 -60.19 29.72
C LEU A 7 -30.19 -60.15 28.18
N LEU A 8 -31.10 -60.72 27.43
CA LEU A 8 -31.03 -60.74 25.96
C LEU A 8 -31.61 -59.45 25.33
N THR A 9 -32.51 -58.74 26.01
CA THR A 9 -33.06 -57.47 25.52
C THR A 9 -32.16 -56.25 25.79
N ALA A 10 -31.28 -56.31 26.77
CA ALA A 10 -30.33 -55.24 27.08
C ALA A 10 -29.12 -55.21 26.11
N ALA A 11 -28.75 -56.34 25.51
CA ALA A 11 -27.64 -56.46 24.59
C ALA A 11 -27.93 -55.91 23.18
N VAL A 12 -29.18 -55.88 22.75
CA VAL A 12 -29.58 -55.36 21.42
C VAL A 12 -29.70 -53.85 21.42
N ALA A 13 -29.99 -53.20 22.55
CA ALA A 13 -30.10 -51.74 22.68
C ALA A 13 -28.72 -51.04 22.69
N ALA A 14 -27.62 -51.73 23.07
CA ALA A 14 -26.27 -51.16 23.13
C ALA A 14 -25.54 -51.13 21.78
N PHE A 15 -25.98 -51.94 20.78
CA PHE A 15 -25.35 -51.98 19.47
C PHE A 15 -25.92 -50.98 18.45
N GLY A 16 -27.07 -50.37 18.73
CA GLY A 16 -27.73 -49.37 17.87
C GLY A 16 -27.21 -47.95 17.99
N ALA A 17 -26.41 -47.63 19.01
CA ALA A 17 -25.91 -46.25 19.25
C ALA A 17 -24.53 -45.94 18.70
N ALA A 18 -23.81 -46.94 18.15
CA ALA A 18 -22.41 -46.80 17.70
C ALA A 18 -22.25 -46.43 16.23
N GLY A 19 -23.32 -46.20 15.50
CA GLY A 19 -23.28 -46.07 14.03
C GLY A 19 -23.85 -44.78 13.42
N LEU A 20 -24.15 -43.75 14.21
CA LEU A 20 -24.50 -42.47 13.62
C LEU A 20 -23.17 -41.78 13.15
N PRO A 21 -22.99 -41.61 11.84
CA PRO A 21 -21.86 -40.81 11.37
C PRO A 21 -21.99 -39.44 12.04
N ARG A 22 -21.01 -39.06 12.86
CA ARG A 22 -20.84 -37.66 13.26
C ARG A 22 -20.85 -36.88 11.96
N ARG A 23 -21.97 -36.25 11.64
CA ARG A 23 -21.96 -35.19 10.61
C ARG A 23 -20.86 -34.25 10.99
N GLY A 24 -19.72 -34.38 10.32
CA GLY A 24 -18.66 -33.41 10.41
C GLY A 24 -19.35 -32.09 10.17
N ARG A 25 -19.34 -31.21 11.18
CA ARG A 25 -19.78 -29.85 11.04
C ARG A 25 -18.80 -29.27 10.02
N ALA A 26 -19.27 -29.13 8.77
CA ALA A 26 -18.47 -28.44 7.76
C ALA A 26 -18.03 -27.13 8.42
N GLU A 27 -16.73 -26.91 8.52
CA GLU A 27 -16.25 -25.61 8.98
C GLU A 27 -16.90 -24.54 8.09
N PRO A 28 -17.42 -23.46 8.71
CA PRO A 28 -18.05 -22.40 7.94
C PRO A 28 -17.05 -21.91 6.89
N GLU A 29 -17.53 -21.80 5.66
CA GLU A 29 -16.69 -21.40 4.53
C GLU A 29 -16.03 -20.05 4.81
N TRP A 30 -14.69 -19.99 4.70
CA TRP A 30 -13.95 -18.73 4.87
C TRP A 30 -14.24 -17.76 3.70
N PRO A 31 -14.38 -16.43 3.94
CA PRO A 31 -14.40 -15.75 5.24
C PRO A 31 -15.73 -15.94 5.96
N ASN A 32 -15.68 -16.30 7.23
CA ASN A 32 -16.83 -16.49 8.09
C ASN A 32 -17.03 -15.38 9.14
N LYS A 33 -16.21 -14.34 9.03
CA LYS A 33 -16.21 -13.13 9.87
C LYS A 33 -15.86 -11.91 9.00
N PRO A 34 -16.10 -10.69 9.49
CA PRO A 34 -15.66 -9.48 8.80
C PRO A 34 -14.16 -9.51 8.46
N LEU A 35 -13.82 -9.09 7.25
CA LEU A 35 -12.43 -8.83 6.87
C LEU A 35 -12.03 -7.44 7.35
N ARG A 36 -10.87 -7.34 7.99
CA ARG A 36 -10.33 -6.08 8.50
C ARG A 36 -9.21 -5.62 7.57
N PHE A 37 -9.46 -4.53 6.86
CA PHE A 37 -8.45 -3.90 5.99
C PHE A 37 -7.66 -2.88 6.79
N ILE A 38 -6.40 -3.19 7.11
CA ILE A 38 -5.52 -2.34 7.90
C ILE A 38 -4.70 -1.45 6.95
N VAL A 39 -4.82 -0.14 7.13
CA VAL A 39 -4.17 0.89 6.31
C VAL A 39 -3.20 1.70 7.17
N GLY A 40 -1.96 1.85 6.72
CA GLY A 40 -0.89 2.52 7.47
C GLY A 40 -0.87 4.05 7.37
N PHE A 41 -1.93 4.65 6.85
CA PHE A 41 -2.00 6.09 6.57
C PHE A 41 -3.36 6.65 6.98
N SER A 42 -3.44 7.99 7.11
CA SER A 42 -4.68 8.66 7.51
C SER A 42 -5.80 8.47 6.50
N ALA A 43 -7.04 8.60 6.97
CA ALA A 43 -8.24 8.61 6.13
C ALA A 43 -8.10 9.62 4.98
N GLY A 44 -8.60 9.26 3.80
CA GLY A 44 -8.46 10.03 2.57
C GLY A 44 -7.06 9.94 1.92
N SER A 45 -6.11 9.21 2.53
CA SER A 45 -4.86 8.87 1.88
C SER A 45 -5.08 7.90 0.72
N THR A 46 -4.11 7.82 -0.16
CA THR A 46 -4.20 6.93 -1.33
C THR A 46 -4.47 5.47 -0.97
N PRO A 47 -3.78 4.82 -0.01
CA PRO A 47 -4.10 3.45 0.37
C PRO A 47 -5.49 3.29 0.99
N ASP A 48 -5.99 4.29 1.75
CA ASP A 48 -7.34 4.27 2.31
C ASP A 48 -8.41 4.33 1.22
N LEU A 49 -8.25 5.22 0.25
CA LEU A 49 -9.18 5.32 -0.89
C LEU A 49 -9.23 4.01 -1.70
N ILE A 50 -8.08 3.34 -1.90
CA ILE A 50 -8.00 2.04 -2.57
C ILE A 50 -8.69 0.97 -1.72
N ALA A 51 -8.41 0.93 -0.42
CA ALA A 51 -9.03 -0.03 0.51
C ALA A 51 -10.56 0.04 0.44
N ARG A 52 -11.13 1.25 0.48
CA ARG A 52 -12.58 1.47 0.39
C ARG A 52 -13.14 1.15 -1.01
N THR A 53 -12.40 1.48 -2.06
CA THR A 53 -12.81 1.19 -3.45
C THR A 53 -12.92 -0.32 -3.71
N ILE A 54 -12.04 -1.12 -3.09
CA ILE A 54 -12.04 -2.58 -3.20
C ILE A 54 -13.00 -3.20 -2.15
N GLY A 55 -13.06 -2.62 -0.95
CA GLY A 55 -13.75 -3.19 0.21
C GLY A 55 -15.24 -3.40 -0.01
N ASP A 56 -15.94 -2.41 -0.54
CA ASP A 56 -17.39 -2.50 -0.78
C ASP A 56 -17.78 -3.64 -1.74
N PRO A 57 -17.21 -3.74 -2.97
CA PRO A 57 -17.53 -4.84 -3.86
C PRO A 57 -17.01 -6.19 -3.36
N LEU A 58 -15.90 -6.23 -2.62
CA LEU A 58 -15.43 -7.46 -1.98
C LEU A 58 -16.41 -7.92 -0.91
N SER A 59 -16.92 -7.01 -0.08
CA SER A 59 -17.93 -7.32 0.95
C SER A 59 -19.17 -7.95 0.34
N GLN A 60 -19.69 -7.41 -0.76
CA GLN A 60 -20.82 -7.98 -1.49
C GLN A 60 -20.50 -9.37 -2.07
N LEU A 61 -19.27 -9.57 -2.57
CA LEU A 61 -18.85 -10.84 -3.17
C LEU A 61 -18.71 -11.96 -2.14
N VAL A 62 -18.21 -11.66 -0.92
CA VAL A 62 -17.94 -12.66 0.12
C VAL A 62 -19.08 -12.80 1.14
N GLY A 63 -20.06 -11.89 1.13
CA GLY A 63 -21.18 -11.89 2.09
C GLY A 63 -20.76 -11.56 3.53
N GLN A 64 -19.60 -10.98 3.72
CA GLN A 64 -19.06 -10.53 5.01
C GLN A 64 -18.64 -9.06 4.92
N PRO A 65 -18.82 -8.26 5.98
CA PRO A 65 -18.33 -6.88 5.99
C PRO A 65 -16.83 -6.78 5.73
N VAL A 66 -16.40 -5.77 4.99
CA VAL A 66 -15.00 -5.33 4.91
C VAL A 66 -14.88 -4.01 5.67
N VAL A 67 -14.14 -4.02 6.78
CA VAL A 67 -13.95 -2.86 7.66
C VAL A 67 -12.56 -2.28 7.43
N VAL A 68 -12.49 -1.02 7.04
CA VAL A 68 -11.21 -0.29 6.85
C VAL A 68 -10.82 0.39 8.15
N GLU A 69 -9.63 0.06 8.66
CA GLU A 69 -9.04 0.62 9.87
C GLU A 69 -7.74 1.36 9.54
N ASP A 70 -7.75 2.67 9.72
CA ASP A 70 -6.56 3.50 9.52
C ASP A 70 -5.68 3.50 10.78
N LYS A 71 -4.42 3.06 10.64
CA LYS A 71 -3.41 3.02 11.71
C LYS A 71 -2.15 3.74 11.23
N PRO A 72 -2.18 5.08 11.13
CA PRO A 72 -1.07 5.85 10.60
C PRO A 72 0.14 5.85 11.52
N GLY A 73 1.33 5.95 10.92
CA GLY A 73 2.58 6.14 11.64
C GLY A 73 3.72 5.29 11.08
N ALA A 74 4.95 5.75 11.32
CA ALA A 74 6.20 5.09 10.89
C ALA A 74 6.18 4.64 9.41
N SER A 75 5.74 5.53 8.49
CA SER A 75 5.61 5.22 7.04
C SER A 75 4.72 4.01 6.75
N GLY A 76 3.69 3.76 7.58
CA GLY A 76 2.78 2.62 7.48
C GLY A 76 3.25 1.36 8.22
N ASN A 77 4.43 1.37 8.83
CA ASN A 77 4.98 0.19 9.49
C ASN A 77 4.22 -0.22 10.76
N ILE A 78 3.52 0.72 11.43
CA ILE A 78 2.61 0.37 12.55
C ILE A 78 1.50 -0.57 12.05
N ALA A 79 0.87 -0.24 10.92
CA ALA A 79 -0.16 -1.08 10.31
C ALA A 79 0.43 -2.42 9.83
N ALA A 80 1.61 -2.40 9.20
CA ALA A 80 2.27 -3.61 8.72
C ALA A 80 2.62 -4.57 9.87
N THR A 81 3.06 -4.07 11.03
CA THR A 81 3.26 -4.87 12.25
C THR A 81 1.96 -5.53 12.70
N VAL A 82 0.85 -4.79 12.76
CA VAL A 82 -0.47 -5.37 13.12
C VAL A 82 -0.86 -6.51 12.20
N VAL A 83 -0.59 -6.38 10.90
CA VAL A 83 -0.88 -7.45 9.92
C VAL A 83 0.07 -8.63 10.07
N ALA A 84 1.38 -8.39 10.23
CA ALA A 84 2.39 -9.42 10.40
C ALA A 84 2.13 -10.29 11.65
N GLU A 85 1.66 -9.67 12.73
CA GLU A 85 1.34 -10.33 14.00
C GLU A 85 -0.06 -10.94 14.06
N ALA A 86 -0.88 -10.75 13.03
CA ALA A 86 -2.25 -11.26 13.03
C ALA A 86 -2.29 -12.80 13.01
N HIS A 87 -3.21 -13.35 13.83
CA HIS A 87 -3.48 -14.80 13.95
C HIS A 87 -4.93 -15.15 13.59
N ASP A 88 -5.74 -14.16 13.19
CA ASP A 88 -7.19 -14.28 13.06
C ASP A 88 -7.69 -14.67 11.66
N GLU A 89 -6.77 -14.84 10.71
CA GLU A 89 -7.07 -15.18 9.30
C GLU A 89 -8.02 -14.22 8.55
N HIS A 90 -8.36 -13.07 9.15
CA HIS A 90 -9.29 -12.08 8.59
C HIS A 90 -8.69 -10.67 8.53
N THR A 91 -7.47 -10.51 9.06
CA THR A 91 -6.71 -9.25 9.00
C THR A 91 -5.92 -9.17 7.69
N VAL A 92 -6.18 -8.14 6.91
CA VAL A 92 -5.63 -7.89 5.57
C VAL A 92 -4.95 -6.53 5.55
N GLY A 93 -3.73 -6.45 5.08
CA GLY A 93 -2.98 -5.21 4.92
C GLY A 93 -3.14 -4.59 3.55
N VAL A 94 -3.34 -3.27 3.52
CA VAL A 94 -3.22 -2.45 2.30
C VAL A 94 -1.91 -1.70 2.40
N MET A 95 -0.90 -2.18 1.70
CA MET A 95 0.52 -1.86 1.88
C MET A 95 1.08 -1.06 0.71
N ILE A 96 2.09 -0.24 0.99
CA ILE A 96 2.89 0.45 -0.03
C ILE A 96 4.30 -0.16 -0.12
N ASN A 97 5.10 0.32 -1.08
CA ASN A 97 6.45 -0.18 -1.38
C ASN A 97 7.29 -0.47 -0.12
N VAL A 98 7.48 0.53 0.74
CA VAL A 98 8.38 0.39 1.91
C VAL A 98 8.00 -0.77 2.81
N ASN A 99 6.70 -1.00 3.03
CA ASN A 99 6.22 -1.97 4.00
C ASN A 99 6.53 -3.42 3.59
N LEU A 100 6.64 -3.70 2.29
CA LEU A 100 6.89 -5.05 1.75
C LEU A 100 8.31 -5.25 1.21
N THR A 101 9.15 -4.18 1.18
CA THR A 101 10.50 -4.26 0.61
C THR A 101 11.58 -3.92 1.65
N ILE A 102 11.74 -2.66 2.00
CA ILE A 102 12.92 -2.11 2.67
C ILE A 102 12.71 -1.71 4.14
N ALA A 103 11.53 -1.90 4.68
CA ALA A 103 11.22 -1.45 6.05
C ALA A 103 12.24 -1.92 7.08
N HIS A 104 12.61 -3.20 7.06
CA HIS A 104 13.59 -3.80 7.97
C HIS A 104 15.03 -3.34 7.68
N ILE A 105 15.35 -3.00 6.42
CA ILE A 105 16.68 -2.45 6.06
C ILE A 105 16.85 -1.04 6.61
N LEU A 106 15.78 -0.24 6.58
CA LEU A 106 15.77 1.12 7.12
C LEU A 106 15.74 1.14 8.66
N ASN A 107 15.07 0.17 9.24
CA ASN A 107 14.94 0.02 10.70
C ASN A 107 15.14 -1.46 11.09
N PRO A 108 16.37 -1.87 11.43
CA PRO A 108 16.66 -3.24 11.84
C PRO A 108 15.92 -3.70 13.11
N ASP A 109 15.51 -2.76 13.98
CA ASP A 109 14.74 -3.02 15.21
C ASP A 109 13.23 -3.13 14.97
N LEU A 110 12.80 -3.10 13.70
CA LEU A 110 11.39 -3.24 13.34
C LEU A 110 10.83 -4.59 13.81
N ALA A 111 9.63 -4.58 14.39
CA ALA A 111 8.99 -5.76 14.96
C ALA A 111 8.64 -6.86 13.94
N TYR A 112 8.70 -6.57 12.64
CA TYR A 112 8.45 -7.54 11.57
C TYR A 112 9.52 -7.49 10.48
N ASP A 113 9.74 -8.62 9.82
CA ASP A 113 10.53 -8.75 8.59
C ASP A 113 9.56 -8.97 7.42
N PRO A 114 9.52 -8.06 6.42
CA PRO A 114 8.59 -8.18 5.29
C PRO A 114 8.65 -9.52 4.56
N ALA A 115 9.85 -10.06 4.37
CA ALA A 115 10.05 -11.31 3.62
C ALA A 115 9.64 -12.56 4.41
N ARG A 116 9.70 -12.50 5.75
CA ARG A 116 9.39 -13.62 6.64
C ARG A 116 7.95 -13.61 7.13
N ASP A 117 7.45 -12.42 7.53
CA ASP A 117 6.25 -12.30 8.34
C ASP A 117 5.02 -11.87 7.54
N LEU A 118 5.22 -11.37 6.31
CA LEU A 118 4.14 -10.98 5.41
C LEU A 118 4.08 -11.86 4.15
N ALA A 119 2.88 -12.19 3.74
CA ALA A 119 2.63 -12.87 2.47
C ALA A 119 1.90 -11.93 1.51
N PRO A 120 2.50 -11.58 0.36
CA PRO A 120 1.84 -10.78 -0.66
C PRO A 120 0.68 -11.56 -1.27
N ILE A 121 -0.45 -10.89 -1.47
CA ILE A 121 -1.64 -11.46 -2.12
C ILE A 121 -1.73 -11.00 -3.57
N CYS A 122 -1.66 -9.69 -3.82
CA CYS A 122 -1.60 -9.16 -5.18
C CYS A 122 -1.08 -7.71 -5.18
N LEU A 123 -0.50 -7.31 -6.30
CA LEU A 123 -0.29 -5.91 -6.62
C LEU A 123 -1.61 -5.33 -7.16
N VAL A 124 -2.14 -4.33 -6.50
CA VAL A 124 -3.41 -3.68 -6.87
C VAL A 124 -3.22 -2.77 -8.08
N GLY A 125 -2.28 -1.85 -7.99
CA GLY A 125 -2.01 -0.88 -9.03
C GLY A 125 -0.78 -0.05 -8.76
N THR A 126 -0.37 0.71 -9.78
CA THR A 126 0.79 1.58 -9.77
C THR A 126 0.41 3.01 -10.13
N THR A 127 1.24 3.98 -9.77
CA THR A 127 1.07 5.39 -10.12
C THR A 127 2.42 6.08 -10.17
N PRO A 128 2.69 6.93 -11.17
CA PRO A 128 3.87 7.78 -11.18
C PRO A 128 3.71 8.91 -10.15
N PHE A 129 4.84 9.50 -9.76
CA PHE A 129 4.87 10.66 -8.89
C PHE A 129 5.04 11.96 -9.66
N VAL A 130 4.34 12.99 -9.23
CA VAL A 130 4.52 14.38 -9.65
C VAL A 130 5.37 15.10 -8.61
N LEU A 131 6.41 15.80 -9.05
CA LEU A 131 7.10 16.81 -8.24
C LEU A 131 6.18 18.03 -8.13
N ALA A 132 5.42 18.04 -7.06
CA ALA A 132 4.53 19.14 -6.71
C ALA A 132 5.30 20.26 -6.02
N ILE A 133 4.89 21.49 -6.29
CA ILE A 133 5.47 22.72 -5.71
C ILE A 133 4.39 23.56 -5.08
N SER A 134 4.75 24.29 -4.04
CA SER A 134 3.83 25.19 -3.35
C SER A 134 3.37 26.35 -4.26
N PRO A 135 2.24 27.03 -3.95
CA PRO A 135 1.72 28.15 -4.74
C PRO A 135 2.73 29.29 -4.91
N LYS A 136 3.60 29.52 -3.94
CA LYS A 136 4.69 30.49 -4.03
C LYS A 136 5.55 30.22 -5.27
N TRP A 137 6.09 29.01 -5.39
CA TRP A 137 6.96 28.63 -6.50
C TRP A 137 6.20 28.49 -7.83
N ALA A 138 4.94 28.08 -7.78
CA ALA A 138 4.08 27.98 -8.97
C ALA A 138 3.81 29.36 -9.58
N LYS A 139 3.54 30.40 -8.75
CA LYS A 139 3.31 31.79 -9.21
C LYS A 139 4.58 32.39 -9.80
N GLU A 140 5.74 32.08 -9.26
CA GLU A 140 7.05 32.52 -9.77
C GLU A 140 7.45 31.78 -11.05
N LYS A 141 6.67 30.80 -11.52
CA LYS A 141 7.00 29.89 -12.63
C LYS A 141 8.40 29.27 -12.44
N ALA A 142 8.70 28.92 -11.19
CA ALA A 142 10.00 28.39 -10.83
C ALA A 142 10.28 27.09 -11.58
N GLY A 143 11.51 26.97 -12.10
CA GLY A 143 12.07 25.75 -12.66
C GLY A 143 13.09 25.12 -11.72
N LEU A 144 13.77 24.08 -12.19
CA LEU A 144 14.79 23.38 -11.39
C LEU A 144 15.97 24.29 -11.01
N ASP A 145 16.31 25.29 -11.84
CA ASP A 145 17.41 26.21 -11.55
C ASP A 145 17.11 27.13 -10.37
N GLN A 146 15.86 27.60 -10.23
CA GLN A 146 15.45 28.39 -9.07
C GLN A 146 15.45 27.55 -7.79
N LEU A 147 15.00 26.27 -7.89
CA LEU A 147 15.10 25.35 -6.75
C LEU A 147 16.56 25.07 -6.37
N ARG A 148 17.44 24.89 -7.35
CA ARG A 148 18.87 24.73 -7.11
C ARG A 148 19.47 25.97 -6.43
N ALA A 149 19.11 27.17 -6.87
CA ALA A 149 19.55 28.42 -6.26
C ALA A 149 19.06 28.62 -4.83
N ALA A 150 17.84 28.15 -4.52
CA ALA A 150 17.29 28.20 -3.16
C ALA A 150 17.98 27.22 -2.19
N GLY A 151 18.41 26.05 -2.68
CA GLY A 151 19.27 25.10 -1.98
C GLY A 151 18.70 24.62 -0.64
N SER A 152 19.47 24.81 0.44
CA SER A 152 19.10 24.38 1.79
C SER A 152 18.00 25.23 2.46
N LYS A 153 17.56 26.32 1.82
CA LYS A 153 16.42 27.11 2.31
C LYS A 153 15.08 26.45 2.01
N LEU A 154 15.09 25.44 1.13
CA LEU A 154 13.90 24.66 0.81
C LEU A 154 13.58 23.64 1.91
N ASN A 155 12.32 23.30 2.02
CA ASN A 155 11.86 22.13 2.73
C ASN A 155 10.95 21.28 1.83
N TYR A 156 10.86 20.00 2.13
CA TYR A 156 10.01 19.09 1.38
C TYR A 156 9.24 18.13 2.28
N GLY A 157 8.05 17.75 1.82
CA GLY A 157 7.19 16.81 2.52
C GLY A 157 7.23 15.41 1.92
N SER A 158 7.02 14.42 2.78
CA SER A 158 6.74 13.05 2.36
C SER A 158 5.77 12.37 3.33
N VAL A 159 5.29 11.17 2.95
CA VAL A 159 4.46 10.34 3.85
C VAL A 159 5.31 9.50 4.82
N GLY A 160 6.54 9.93 5.07
CA GLY A 160 7.46 9.35 6.04
C GLY A 160 8.77 8.85 5.44
N ILE A 161 9.74 8.61 6.34
CA ILE A 161 11.09 8.15 5.98
C ILE A 161 11.00 6.78 5.27
N GLY A 162 11.75 6.62 4.18
CA GLY A 162 11.78 5.40 3.36
C GLY A 162 10.59 5.28 2.39
N SER A 163 9.57 6.15 2.44
CA SER A 163 8.55 6.17 1.40
C SER A 163 9.16 6.50 0.04
N MET A 164 8.52 6.06 -1.05
CA MET A 164 9.00 6.40 -2.41
C MET A 164 9.10 7.90 -2.64
N ALA A 165 8.22 8.70 -2.02
CA ALA A 165 8.31 10.16 -2.05
C ALA A 165 9.58 10.69 -1.37
N HIS A 166 9.98 10.11 -0.23
CA HIS A 166 11.22 10.46 0.46
C HIS A 166 12.45 10.04 -0.35
N LEU A 167 12.54 8.75 -0.72
CA LEU A 167 13.68 8.22 -1.48
C LEU A 167 13.86 8.92 -2.82
N GLY A 168 12.77 9.24 -3.50
CA GLY A 168 12.79 9.99 -4.75
C GLY A 168 13.28 11.42 -4.55
N MET A 169 12.89 12.06 -3.44
CA MET A 169 13.38 13.41 -3.13
C MET A 169 14.88 13.39 -2.82
N GLU A 170 15.36 12.41 -2.06
CA GLU A 170 16.80 12.24 -1.80
C GLU A 170 17.60 12.06 -3.10
N LEU A 171 17.10 11.23 -4.03
CA LEU A 171 17.70 11.08 -5.35
C LEU A 171 17.70 12.38 -6.16
N LEU A 172 16.58 13.12 -6.16
CA LEU A 172 16.46 14.37 -6.87
C LEU A 172 17.42 15.44 -6.31
N THR A 173 17.45 15.57 -4.99
CA THR A 173 18.27 16.59 -4.31
C THR A 173 19.76 16.31 -4.45
N ASP A 174 20.18 15.06 -4.45
CA ASP A 174 21.54 14.64 -4.78
C ASP A 174 21.93 15.08 -6.22
N LYS A 175 21.06 14.79 -7.21
CA LYS A 175 21.27 15.22 -8.61
C LYS A 175 21.31 16.74 -8.77
N LEU A 176 20.57 17.46 -7.96
CA LEU A 176 20.56 18.94 -7.98
C LEU A 176 21.69 19.56 -7.15
N GLY A 177 22.39 18.79 -6.32
CA GLY A 177 23.42 19.28 -5.39
C GLY A 177 22.85 20.16 -4.27
N ILE A 178 21.63 19.89 -3.79
CA ILE A 178 20.96 20.67 -2.75
C ILE A 178 20.62 19.78 -1.54
N LYS A 179 20.37 20.40 -0.37
CA LYS A 179 20.04 19.70 0.88
C LYS A 179 18.86 20.37 1.57
N PRO A 180 17.63 20.21 1.06
CA PRO A 180 16.42 20.74 1.71
C PRO A 180 16.10 19.95 2.97
N THR A 181 15.33 20.57 3.88
CA THR A 181 14.88 19.93 5.12
C THR A 181 13.71 19.01 4.84
N HIS A 182 13.76 17.75 5.31
CA HIS A 182 12.65 16.80 5.23
C HIS A 182 11.63 17.01 6.35
N VAL A 183 10.34 17.01 6.01
CA VAL A 183 9.21 17.07 6.93
C VAL A 183 8.28 15.86 6.68
N PRO A 184 8.23 14.88 7.58
CA PRO A 184 7.34 13.71 7.42
C PRO A 184 5.91 14.01 7.86
N TYR A 185 4.92 13.48 7.12
CA TYR A 185 3.49 13.62 7.38
C TYR A 185 2.79 12.25 7.46
N PRO A 186 1.64 12.12 8.14
CA PRO A 186 0.92 10.85 8.30
C PRO A 186 0.19 10.37 7.02
N GLY A 187 0.23 11.16 5.95
CA GLY A 187 -0.40 10.81 4.66
C GLY A 187 -0.47 11.98 3.69
N ASN A 188 -0.77 11.67 2.43
CA ASN A 188 -0.81 12.66 1.35
C ASN A 188 -1.77 13.84 1.59
N PRO A 189 -2.95 13.70 2.23
CA PRO A 189 -3.81 14.85 2.52
C PRO A 189 -3.09 15.95 3.32
N LYS A 190 -2.27 15.55 4.30
CA LYS A 190 -1.49 16.52 5.10
C LYS A 190 -0.33 17.12 4.32
N VAL A 191 0.35 16.34 3.46
CA VAL A 191 1.38 16.85 2.54
C VAL A 191 0.80 17.90 1.59
N LEU A 192 -0.35 17.62 0.98
CA LEU A 192 -1.03 18.54 0.06
C LEU A 192 -1.50 19.83 0.75
N ALA A 193 -2.03 19.71 1.98
CA ALA A 193 -2.42 20.86 2.79
C ALA A 193 -1.21 21.74 3.11
N ALA A 194 -0.08 21.16 3.52
CA ALA A 194 1.15 21.88 3.84
C ALA A 194 1.75 22.57 2.60
N LEU A 195 1.74 21.91 1.42
CA LEU A 195 2.10 22.54 0.14
C LEU A 195 1.21 23.76 -0.15
N ALA A 196 -0.12 23.59 -0.08
CA ALA A 196 -1.07 24.64 -0.37
C ALA A 196 -0.95 25.85 0.59
N ALA A 197 -0.56 25.59 1.84
CA ALA A 197 -0.30 26.61 2.85
C ALA A 197 1.09 27.26 2.74
N ASN A 198 1.96 26.82 1.83
CA ASN A 198 3.39 27.19 1.73
C ASN A 198 4.20 26.85 3.01
N GLU A 199 3.77 25.85 3.79
CA GLU A 199 4.52 25.32 4.93
C GLU A 199 5.71 24.47 4.46
N ILE A 200 5.56 23.80 3.30
CA ILE A 200 6.63 23.12 2.58
C ILE A 200 6.68 23.60 1.12
N ASP A 201 7.87 23.53 0.54
CA ASP A 201 8.13 24.04 -0.81
C ASP A 201 7.83 22.98 -1.88
N LEU A 202 8.19 21.73 -1.61
CA LEU A 202 8.23 20.61 -2.56
C LEU A 202 7.64 19.35 -1.95
N ALA A 203 7.11 18.47 -2.80
CA ALA A 203 6.82 17.08 -2.45
C ALA A 203 6.69 16.22 -3.71
N PHE A 204 7.14 14.96 -3.65
CA PHE A 204 6.65 13.97 -4.59
C PHE A 204 5.29 13.45 -4.12
N VAL A 205 4.29 13.56 -4.99
CA VAL A 205 2.89 13.17 -4.69
C VAL A 205 2.38 12.29 -5.83
N PRO A 206 1.63 11.21 -5.54
CA PRO A 206 1.01 10.39 -6.59
C PRO A 206 0.22 11.24 -7.58
N ALA A 207 0.41 10.98 -8.88
CA ALA A 207 -0.07 11.86 -9.95
C ALA A 207 -1.58 12.13 -9.87
N GLY A 208 -2.40 11.12 -9.56
CA GLY A 208 -3.85 11.27 -9.52
C GLY A 208 -4.34 12.32 -8.54
N ILE A 209 -3.82 12.31 -7.30
CA ILE A 209 -4.21 13.30 -6.28
C ILE A 209 -3.50 14.64 -6.46
N ALA A 210 -2.25 14.64 -6.96
CA ALA A 210 -1.52 15.87 -7.25
C ALA A 210 -2.24 16.69 -8.32
N MET A 211 -2.61 16.06 -9.44
CA MET A 211 -3.22 16.76 -10.58
C MET A 211 -4.63 17.28 -10.28
N GLN A 212 -5.36 16.68 -9.35
CA GLN A 212 -6.62 17.26 -8.85
C GLN A 212 -6.38 18.63 -8.17
N GLN A 213 -5.34 18.74 -7.35
CA GLN A 213 -4.97 19.98 -6.65
C GLN A 213 -4.37 21.02 -7.63
N VAL A 214 -3.59 20.56 -8.61
CA VAL A 214 -3.07 21.43 -9.69
C VAL A 214 -4.20 22.01 -10.50
N LYS A 215 -5.19 21.20 -10.89
CA LYS A 215 -6.39 21.65 -11.61
C LYS A 215 -7.22 22.64 -10.79
N ALA A 216 -7.28 22.45 -9.47
CA ALA A 216 -7.94 23.39 -8.55
C ALA A 216 -7.11 24.68 -8.30
N GLY A 217 -5.87 24.76 -8.79
CA GLY A 217 -4.98 25.92 -8.62
C GLY A 217 -4.41 26.06 -7.21
N THR A 218 -4.48 25.03 -6.36
CA THR A 218 -4.02 25.06 -4.96
C THR A 218 -2.53 24.76 -4.81
N ILE A 219 -1.93 24.04 -5.77
CA ILE A 219 -0.48 23.75 -5.86
C ILE A 219 -0.02 23.82 -7.31
N GLY A 220 1.30 23.80 -7.54
CA GLY A 220 1.89 23.63 -8.87
C GLY A 220 2.40 22.22 -9.13
N ALA A 221 2.57 21.86 -10.41
CA ALA A 221 3.30 20.68 -10.85
C ALA A 221 4.52 21.10 -11.66
N LEU A 222 5.71 20.69 -11.23
CA LEU A 222 6.96 21.04 -11.93
C LEU A 222 7.36 19.96 -12.93
N ALA A 223 7.33 18.71 -12.52
CA ALA A 223 7.69 17.57 -13.36
C ALA A 223 6.99 16.30 -12.94
N ILE A 224 6.99 15.30 -13.82
CA ILE A 224 6.62 13.92 -13.47
C ILE A 224 7.87 13.05 -13.43
N ALA A 225 7.98 12.20 -12.41
CA ALA A 225 9.11 11.29 -12.20
C ALA A 225 8.87 9.95 -12.90
N SER A 226 8.76 9.97 -14.21
CA SER A 226 8.61 8.78 -15.05
C SER A 226 9.47 8.89 -16.31
N ALA A 227 9.80 7.75 -16.93
CA ALA A 227 10.60 7.71 -18.16
C ALA A 227 9.94 8.43 -19.35
N LYS A 228 8.59 8.46 -19.36
CA LYS A 228 7.79 9.11 -20.39
C LYS A 228 6.71 9.97 -19.73
N ARG A 229 6.18 10.95 -20.50
CA ARG A 229 5.01 11.72 -20.06
C ARG A 229 3.82 10.78 -19.79
N SER A 230 3.03 11.12 -18.78
CA SER A 230 1.87 10.32 -18.38
C SER A 230 0.56 11.03 -18.73
N GLU A 231 -0.43 10.27 -19.18
CA GLU A 231 -1.79 10.76 -19.38
C GLU A 231 -2.45 11.22 -18.06
N LEU A 232 -1.94 10.73 -16.91
CA LEU A 232 -2.39 11.18 -15.60
C LEU A 232 -1.93 12.61 -15.25
N ALA A 233 -0.91 13.13 -15.94
CA ALA A 233 -0.38 14.48 -15.75
C ALA A 233 -0.15 15.16 -17.11
N PRO A 234 -1.22 15.42 -17.90
CA PRO A 234 -1.11 15.99 -19.23
C PRO A 234 -0.44 17.38 -19.16
N GLY A 235 0.53 17.60 -20.03
CA GLY A 235 1.28 18.87 -20.10
C GLY A 235 2.40 19.01 -19.08
N VAL A 236 2.56 18.11 -18.10
CA VAL A 236 3.67 18.12 -17.16
C VAL A 236 4.89 17.42 -17.79
N PRO A 237 6.06 18.08 -17.89
CA PRO A 237 7.26 17.47 -18.45
C PRO A 237 7.81 16.39 -17.52
N THR A 238 8.58 15.45 -18.05
CA THR A 238 9.36 14.51 -17.21
C THR A 238 10.58 15.21 -16.60
N LEU A 239 11.11 14.68 -15.51
CA LEU A 239 12.40 15.12 -14.95
C LEU A 239 13.53 14.97 -15.99
N GLY A 240 13.49 13.91 -16.80
CA GLY A 240 14.42 13.69 -17.91
C GLY A 240 14.37 14.80 -18.96
N GLU A 241 13.19 15.31 -19.34
CA GLU A 241 13.04 16.45 -20.25
C GLU A 241 13.57 17.75 -19.65
N LEU A 242 13.60 17.87 -18.32
CA LEU A 242 14.19 18.99 -17.59
C LEU A 242 15.68 18.79 -17.27
N GLY A 243 16.32 17.77 -17.84
CA GLY A 243 17.76 17.51 -17.70
C GLY A 243 18.17 16.69 -16.48
N VAL A 244 17.22 16.15 -15.70
CA VAL A 244 17.51 15.29 -14.55
C VAL A 244 17.20 13.83 -14.89
N GLN A 245 18.25 13.05 -15.14
CA GLN A 245 18.13 11.62 -15.47
C GLN A 245 18.23 10.73 -14.24
N GLY A 246 17.57 9.55 -14.29
CA GLY A 246 17.68 8.51 -13.25
C GLY A 246 16.90 8.81 -11.97
N VAL A 247 15.87 9.65 -12.05
CA VAL A 247 14.88 9.86 -10.98
C VAL A 247 13.51 9.44 -11.52
N GLU A 248 13.31 8.15 -11.57
CA GLU A 248 12.05 7.54 -11.99
C GLU A 248 11.42 6.86 -10.77
N LEU A 249 10.19 7.24 -10.44
CA LEU A 249 9.49 6.81 -9.26
C LEU A 249 8.15 6.24 -9.63
N GLU A 250 7.91 5.01 -9.24
CA GLU A 250 6.61 4.38 -9.31
C GLU A 250 6.15 3.99 -7.92
N GLY A 251 5.06 4.59 -7.46
CA GLY A 251 4.36 4.14 -6.27
C GLY A 251 3.45 2.99 -6.59
N TRP A 252 3.30 2.06 -5.66
CA TRP A 252 2.31 1.01 -5.78
C TRP A 252 1.63 0.72 -4.44
N VAL A 253 0.44 0.14 -4.57
CA VAL A 253 -0.31 -0.42 -3.45
C VAL A 253 -0.57 -1.89 -3.71
N ALA A 254 -0.40 -2.68 -2.68
CA ALA A 254 -0.60 -4.12 -2.70
C ALA A 254 -1.46 -4.58 -1.51
N ILE A 255 -2.07 -5.73 -1.67
CA ILE A 255 -2.70 -6.48 -0.58
C ILE A 255 -1.68 -7.50 -0.07
N ALA A 256 -1.52 -7.55 1.25
CA ALA A 256 -0.71 -8.55 1.94
C ALA A 256 -1.41 -9.01 3.22
N VAL A 257 -1.03 -10.16 3.72
CA VAL A 257 -1.54 -10.75 4.95
C VAL A 257 -0.39 -11.29 5.81
N SER A 258 -0.67 -11.73 7.03
CA SER A 258 0.30 -12.48 7.81
C SER A 258 0.76 -13.74 7.05
N ALA A 259 2.06 -14.02 7.05
CA ALA A 259 2.60 -15.27 6.50
C ALA A 259 2.04 -16.53 7.20
N ARG A 260 1.47 -16.36 8.40
CA ARG A 260 0.81 -17.42 9.18
C ARG A 260 -0.58 -17.79 8.66
N MET A 261 -1.22 -16.92 7.84
CA MET A 261 -2.52 -17.24 7.23
C MET A 261 -2.41 -18.51 6.39
N ALA A 262 -3.39 -19.41 6.52
CA ALA A 262 -3.44 -20.66 5.77
C ALA A 262 -3.35 -20.42 4.25
N GLU A 263 -2.57 -21.23 3.55
CA GLU A 263 -2.34 -21.06 2.09
C GLU A 263 -3.66 -21.09 1.31
N ALA A 264 -4.60 -21.97 1.72
CA ALA A 264 -5.92 -22.06 1.09
C ALA A 264 -6.69 -20.72 1.19
N HIS A 265 -6.62 -20.03 2.34
CA HIS A 265 -7.27 -18.73 2.53
C HIS A 265 -6.56 -17.62 1.76
N ARG A 266 -5.21 -17.65 1.69
CA ARG A 266 -4.43 -16.71 0.86
C ARG A 266 -4.82 -16.83 -0.62
N LYS A 267 -4.87 -18.04 -1.17
CA LYS A 267 -5.30 -18.31 -2.56
C LYS A 267 -6.74 -17.88 -2.82
N LYS A 268 -7.63 -18.14 -1.86
CA LYS A 268 -9.03 -17.70 -1.96
C LYS A 268 -9.13 -16.17 -1.95
N LEU A 269 -8.43 -15.49 -1.03
CA LEU A 269 -8.38 -14.03 -0.97
C LEU A 269 -7.83 -13.44 -2.26
N GLU A 270 -6.73 -13.97 -2.78
CA GLU A 270 -6.15 -13.56 -4.07
C GLU A 270 -7.19 -13.63 -5.19
N THR A 271 -7.85 -14.77 -5.34
CA THR A 271 -8.88 -14.98 -6.36
C THR A 271 -10.01 -13.95 -6.25
N LEU A 272 -10.49 -13.70 -5.02
CA LEU A 272 -11.57 -12.78 -4.76
C LEU A 272 -11.17 -11.32 -5.03
N VAL A 273 -10.00 -10.90 -4.56
CA VAL A 273 -9.50 -9.54 -4.78
C VAL A 273 -9.21 -9.30 -6.26
N LEU A 274 -8.57 -10.23 -6.96
CA LEU A 274 -8.32 -10.11 -8.40
C LEU A 274 -9.63 -10.04 -9.20
N LYS A 275 -10.66 -10.80 -8.79
CA LYS A 275 -12.00 -10.72 -9.41
C LYS A 275 -12.59 -9.31 -9.25
N VAL A 276 -12.50 -8.73 -8.06
CA VAL A 276 -12.97 -7.36 -7.79
C VAL A 276 -12.17 -6.34 -8.61
N LEU A 277 -10.84 -6.42 -8.61
CA LEU A 277 -9.97 -5.51 -9.35
C LEU A 277 -10.21 -5.53 -10.87
N ASN A 278 -10.66 -6.66 -11.42
CA ASN A 278 -10.94 -6.80 -12.84
C ASN A 278 -12.36 -6.38 -13.24
N THR A 279 -13.20 -5.94 -12.30
CA THR A 279 -14.52 -5.39 -12.65
C THR A 279 -14.38 -4.01 -13.32
N PRO A 280 -15.16 -3.71 -14.36
CA PRO A 280 -15.08 -2.41 -15.07
C PRO A 280 -15.27 -1.21 -14.14
N ASP A 281 -16.19 -1.30 -13.18
CA ASP A 281 -16.46 -0.21 -12.22
C ASP A 281 -15.27 0.07 -11.30
N VAL A 282 -14.66 -0.95 -10.71
CA VAL A 282 -13.49 -0.78 -9.85
C VAL A 282 -12.29 -0.25 -10.63
N ARG A 283 -12.03 -0.79 -11.83
CA ARG A 283 -10.97 -0.26 -12.72
C ARG A 283 -11.19 1.21 -13.05
N LYS A 284 -12.43 1.59 -13.41
CA LYS A 284 -12.77 2.98 -13.69
C LYS A 284 -12.56 3.89 -12.48
N ARG A 285 -13.02 3.47 -11.29
CA ARG A 285 -12.84 4.26 -10.05
C ARG A 285 -11.37 4.43 -9.69
N LEU A 286 -10.58 3.37 -9.77
CA LEU A 286 -9.13 3.44 -9.51
C LEU A 286 -8.41 4.31 -10.54
N ALA A 287 -8.75 4.19 -11.82
CA ALA A 287 -8.20 5.07 -12.88
C ALA A 287 -8.55 6.55 -12.64
N GLN A 288 -9.77 6.87 -12.20
CA GLN A 288 -10.17 8.23 -11.81
C GLN A 288 -9.40 8.77 -10.60
N GLN A 289 -8.92 7.88 -9.74
CA GLN A 289 -8.02 8.21 -8.63
C GLN A 289 -6.54 8.29 -9.06
N GLY A 290 -6.24 8.05 -10.35
CA GLY A 290 -4.90 8.13 -10.92
C GLY A 290 -4.06 6.86 -10.74
N TRP A 291 -4.71 5.70 -10.74
CA TRP A 291 -4.04 4.40 -10.64
C TRP A 291 -4.16 3.60 -11.93
N ASP A 292 -3.01 3.10 -12.39
CA ASP A 292 -2.97 2.02 -13.35
C ASP A 292 -3.22 0.70 -12.63
N VAL A 293 -4.39 0.09 -12.89
CA VAL A 293 -4.78 -1.16 -12.22
C VAL A 293 -3.98 -2.32 -12.78
N ALA A 294 -3.00 -2.78 -12.00
CA ALA A 294 -2.12 -3.88 -12.36
C ALA A 294 -2.81 -5.24 -12.18
N ALA A 295 -3.57 -5.41 -11.10
CA ALA A 295 -4.22 -6.67 -10.73
C ALA A 295 -3.28 -7.90 -10.91
N THR A 296 -2.03 -7.77 -10.43
CA THR A 296 -0.99 -8.78 -10.63
C THR A 296 -1.03 -9.82 -9.52
N PRO A 297 -1.13 -11.12 -9.84
CA PRO A 297 -1.13 -12.21 -8.86
C PRO A 297 0.15 -12.27 -8.02
N SER A 298 0.05 -12.87 -6.82
CA SER A 298 1.12 -12.99 -5.84
C SER A 298 2.42 -13.58 -6.41
N ALA A 299 2.35 -14.63 -7.21
CA ALA A 299 3.51 -15.30 -7.79
C ALA A 299 4.34 -14.36 -8.70
N VAL A 300 3.68 -13.53 -9.51
CA VAL A 300 4.36 -12.56 -10.39
C VAL A 300 4.85 -11.37 -9.58
N PHE A 301 4.06 -10.93 -8.60
CA PHE A 301 4.40 -9.80 -7.73
C PHE A 301 5.61 -10.09 -6.84
N ALA A 302 5.79 -11.33 -6.38
CA ALA A 302 6.95 -11.73 -5.57
C ALA A 302 8.29 -11.41 -6.26
N HIS A 303 8.42 -11.69 -7.56
CA HIS A 303 9.64 -11.36 -8.33
C HIS A 303 9.92 -9.84 -8.38
N ARG A 304 8.85 -9.03 -8.51
CA ARG A 304 8.99 -7.58 -8.42
C ARG A 304 9.49 -7.13 -7.05
N LEU A 305 8.96 -7.70 -5.96
CA LEU A 305 9.40 -7.38 -4.60
C LEU A 305 10.90 -7.65 -4.40
N GLU A 306 11.39 -8.80 -4.86
CA GLU A 306 12.81 -9.15 -4.79
C GLU A 306 13.69 -8.14 -5.54
N THR A 307 13.32 -7.85 -6.79
CA THR A 307 14.06 -6.93 -7.66
C THR A 307 14.07 -5.50 -7.09
N GLU A 308 12.92 -5.02 -6.64
CA GLU A 308 12.76 -3.68 -6.08
C GLU A 308 13.48 -3.54 -4.74
N THR A 309 13.42 -4.57 -3.87
CA THR A 309 14.16 -4.59 -2.61
C THR A 309 15.67 -4.48 -2.85
N ALA A 310 16.20 -5.23 -3.81
CA ALA A 310 17.62 -5.16 -4.16
C ALA A 310 18.03 -3.79 -4.71
N MET A 311 17.19 -3.17 -5.54
CA MET A 311 17.43 -1.83 -6.09
C MET A 311 17.39 -0.76 -5.00
N LEU A 312 16.34 -0.72 -4.20
CA LEU A 312 16.15 0.26 -3.13
C LEU A 312 17.23 0.14 -2.04
N SER A 313 17.67 -1.09 -1.72
CA SER A 313 18.78 -1.32 -0.77
C SER A 313 20.08 -0.67 -1.24
N LYS A 314 20.37 -0.66 -2.54
CA LYS A 314 21.53 0.03 -3.09
C LYS A 314 21.42 1.54 -2.93
N ILE A 315 20.23 2.11 -3.17
CA ILE A 315 19.97 3.55 -3.02
C ILE A 315 20.15 3.96 -1.55
N ILE A 316 19.52 3.22 -0.61
CA ILE A 316 19.61 3.48 0.83
C ILE A 316 21.07 3.51 1.28
N LYS A 317 21.87 2.53 0.87
CA LYS A 317 23.30 2.44 1.22
C LYS A 317 24.11 3.58 0.60
N ALA A 318 23.87 3.90 -0.68
CA ALA A 318 24.61 4.94 -1.39
C ALA A 318 24.32 6.35 -0.84
N GLN A 319 23.09 6.61 -0.41
CA GLN A 319 22.66 7.91 0.12
C GLN A 319 22.70 7.97 1.66
N ASN A 320 23.17 6.91 2.33
CA ASN A 320 23.25 6.81 3.80
C ASN A 320 21.92 7.16 4.49
N ILE A 321 20.81 6.63 3.95
CA ILE A 321 19.47 6.89 4.48
C ILE A 321 19.21 5.98 5.68
N HIS A 322 18.91 6.57 6.83
CA HIS A 322 18.58 5.86 8.08
C HIS A 322 17.30 6.40 8.70
N VAL A 323 16.58 5.56 9.40
CA VAL A 323 15.52 5.98 10.34
C VAL A 323 16.21 6.24 11.67
N ASN A 324 16.22 7.50 12.10
CA ASN A 324 16.72 7.89 13.43
C ASN A 324 15.66 7.63 14.50
#